data_c55a7a09685a5b0f524e5c48457d9e70
#
_entry.id   c55a7a09685a5b0f524e5c48457d9e70
#
_cell.length_a   1.000
_cell.length_b   1.000
_cell.length_c   1.000
_cell.angle_alpha   90.00
_cell.angle_beta   90.00
_cell.angle_gamma   90.00
#
_symmetry.space_group_name_H-M   'P 1'
#
loop_
_entity.id
_entity.type
_entity.pdbx_description
1 polymer ?
#
loop_
_entity_poly.entity_id
_entity_poly.type
_entity_poly.pdbx_seq_one_letter_code
_entity_poly.pdbx_strand_id
1 'polypeptide(L)'
;MPLKGESIVGDSIKALQEQIVAFRDARDWKQFHNPKDLAISISVEAAELLEVFQWSGQDLSVDTKIDKVKEELADVLIYSFLMANDLGLPIDEIVKHKLDENDKKYPVAKAYGNAKKYTDF
;
A
#
# COMPACT_ATOMS: atom_id res chain seq x y z
N MET A 1 21.07 6.20 19.90
CA MET A 1 20.13 7.17 19.28
C MET A 1 19.99 6.87 17.81
N PRO A 2 18.79 6.71 17.31
CA PRO A 2 18.60 6.54 15.88
C PRO A 2 19.02 7.80 15.14
N LEU A 3 19.61 7.63 13.97
CA LEU A 3 19.92 8.76 13.08
C LEU A 3 18.62 9.45 12.68
N LYS A 4 18.68 10.77 12.49
CA LYS A 4 17.53 11.56 12.13
C LYS A 4 16.95 11.12 10.78
N GLY A 5 15.63 10.96 10.70
CA GLY A 5 14.89 10.73 9.47
C GLY A 5 14.67 9.26 9.15
N GLU A 6 15.56 8.63 8.39
CA GLU A 6 15.34 7.28 7.85
C GLU A 6 15.10 6.21 8.90
N SER A 7 15.89 6.19 10.01
CA SER A 7 15.73 5.21 11.08
C SER A 7 14.36 5.31 11.75
N ILE A 8 13.90 6.54 12.01
CA ILE A 8 12.61 6.79 12.66
C ILE A 8 11.45 6.30 11.77
N VAL A 9 11.49 6.60 10.47
CA VAL A 9 10.47 6.16 9.52
C VAL A 9 10.50 4.65 9.36
N GLY A 10 11.68 4.04 9.20
CA GLY A 10 11.84 2.59 9.12
C GLY A 10 11.37 1.89 10.38
N ASP A 11 11.69 2.45 11.56
CA ASP A 11 11.24 1.90 12.84
C ASP A 11 9.72 2.00 13.00
N SER A 12 9.09 3.09 12.51
CA SER A 12 7.64 3.27 12.56
C SER A 12 6.92 2.28 11.65
N ILE A 13 7.43 2.04 10.45
CA ILE A 13 6.90 1.04 9.51
C ILE A 13 7.03 -0.35 10.12
N LYS A 14 8.19 -0.68 10.68
CA LYS A 14 8.44 -1.96 11.30
C LYS A 14 7.55 -2.19 12.52
N ALA A 15 7.40 -1.19 13.37
CA ALA A 15 6.54 -1.28 14.56
C ALA A 15 5.08 -1.52 14.17
N LEU A 16 4.59 -0.83 13.17
CA LEU A 16 3.23 -1.02 12.64
C LEU A 16 3.08 -2.43 12.06
N GLN A 17 4.04 -2.89 11.30
CA GLN A 17 4.03 -4.25 10.74
C GLN A 17 3.99 -5.31 11.84
N GLU A 18 4.76 -5.13 12.91
CA GLU A 18 4.77 -6.05 14.06
C GLU A 18 3.40 -6.10 14.73
N GLN A 19 2.71 -4.97 14.87
CA GLN A 19 1.35 -4.93 15.42
C GLN A 19 0.36 -5.69 14.53
N ILE A 20 0.45 -5.52 13.22
CA ILE A 20 -0.41 -6.20 12.25
C ILE A 20 -0.19 -7.71 12.32
N VAL A 21 1.07 -8.14 12.32
CA VAL A 21 1.44 -9.56 12.41
C VAL A 21 0.94 -10.16 13.72
N ALA A 22 1.14 -9.47 14.84
CA ALA A 22 0.67 -9.92 16.15
C ALA A 22 -0.87 -10.07 16.20
N PHE A 23 -1.58 -9.15 15.59
CA PHE A 23 -3.04 -9.23 15.48
C PHE A 23 -3.49 -10.49 14.75
N ARG A 24 -2.87 -10.78 13.61
CA ARG A 24 -3.14 -11.99 12.82
C ARG A 24 -2.78 -13.27 13.58
N ASP A 25 -1.58 -13.30 14.14
CA ASP A 25 -1.04 -14.51 14.78
C ASP A 25 -1.79 -14.85 16.06
N ALA A 26 -2.27 -13.85 16.80
CA ALA A 26 -3.09 -14.07 18.00
C ALA A 26 -4.41 -14.81 17.66
N ARG A 27 -4.86 -14.77 16.42
CA ARG A 27 -6.08 -15.41 15.93
C ARG A 27 -5.82 -16.68 15.14
N ASP A 28 -4.55 -17.06 15.04
CA ASP A 28 -4.12 -18.23 14.25
C ASP A 28 -4.58 -18.16 12.78
N TRP A 29 -4.64 -16.94 12.23
CA TRP A 29 -5.08 -16.74 10.86
C TRP A 29 -3.97 -16.97 9.83
N LYS A 30 -2.70 -17.03 10.27
CA LYS A 30 -1.59 -17.28 9.36
C LYS A 30 -1.76 -18.60 8.58
N GLN A 31 -2.41 -19.59 9.17
CA GLN A 31 -2.67 -20.87 8.50
C GLN A 31 -3.48 -20.71 7.21
N PHE A 32 -4.27 -19.64 7.09
CA PHE A 32 -5.06 -19.36 5.90
C PHE A 32 -4.36 -18.45 4.91
N HIS A 33 -3.19 -17.92 5.26
CA HIS A 33 -2.46 -16.95 4.47
C HIS A 33 -1.30 -17.61 3.73
N ASN A 34 -1.30 -17.46 2.43
CA ASN A 34 -0.17 -17.72 1.55
C ASN A 34 -0.10 -16.56 0.56
N PRO A 35 0.99 -16.39 -0.21
CA PRO A 35 1.14 -15.24 -1.10
C PRO A 35 -0.02 -15.06 -2.07
N LYS A 36 -0.54 -16.14 -2.62
CA LYS A 36 -1.67 -16.07 -3.55
C LYS A 36 -2.93 -15.56 -2.86
N ASP A 37 -3.28 -16.13 -1.71
CA ASP A 37 -4.50 -15.76 -0.99
C ASP A 37 -4.39 -14.34 -0.42
N LEU A 38 -3.20 -13.91 0.00
CA LEU A 38 -2.96 -12.52 0.40
C LEU A 38 -3.11 -11.57 -0.78
N ALA A 39 -2.62 -11.93 -1.97
CA ALA A 39 -2.82 -11.13 -3.18
C ALA A 39 -4.31 -11.02 -3.54
N ILE A 40 -5.07 -12.11 -3.39
CA ILE A 40 -6.52 -12.09 -3.58
C ILE A 40 -7.16 -11.12 -2.58
N SER A 41 -6.79 -11.20 -1.30
CA SER A 41 -7.33 -10.30 -0.27
C SER A 41 -7.03 -8.84 -0.55
N ILE A 42 -5.81 -8.52 -0.99
CA ILE A 42 -5.46 -7.15 -1.41
C ILE A 42 -6.38 -6.68 -2.54
N SER A 43 -6.63 -7.55 -3.52
CA SER A 43 -7.49 -7.21 -4.66
C SER A 43 -8.95 -7.01 -4.24
N VAL A 44 -9.45 -7.84 -3.34
CA VAL A 44 -10.81 -7.71 -2.80
C VAL A 44 -10.97 -6.38 -2.04
N GLU A 45 -10.02 -6.05 -1.17
CA GLU A 45 -10.08 -4.81 -0.40
C GLU A 45 -9.92 -3.58 -1.31
N ALA A 46 -9.08 -3.67 -2.34
CA ALA A 46 -8.98 -2.62 -3.35
C ALA A 46 -10.30 -2.42 -4.09
N ALA A 47 -11.01 -3.51 -4.39
CA ALA A 47 -12.34 -3.44 -5.00
C ALA A 47 -13.37 -2.81 -4.05
N GLU A 48 -13.30 -3.08 -2.75
CA GLU A 48 -14.16 -2.44 -1.76
C GLU A 48 -13.89 -0.93 -1.65
N LEU A 49 -12.63 -0.52 -1.77
CA LEU A 49 -12.27 0.90 -1.88
C LEU A 49 -12.91 1.52 -3.13
N LEU A 50 -12.87 0.82 -4.26
CA LEU A 50 -13.53 1.26 -5.48
C LEU A 50 -15.05 1.38 -5.31
N GLU A 51 -15.68 0.45 -4.59
CA GLU A 51 -17.12 0.47 -4.33
C GLU A 51 -17.59 1.73 -3.61
N VAL A 52 -16.72 2.36 -2.82
CA VAL A 52 -17.03 3.64 -2.15
C VAL A 52 -17.46 4.70 -3.16
N PHE A 53 -16.90 4.65 -4.37
CA PHE A 53 -17.16 5.60 -5.46
C PHE A 53 -18.17 5.08 -6.48
N GLN A 54 -18.69 3.87 -6.28
CA GLN A 54 -19.73 3.33 -7.15
C GLN A 54 -20.96 4.25 -7.10
N TRP A 55 -21.54 4.52 -8.25
CA TRP A 55 -22.73 5.38 -8.40
C TRP A 55 -22.50 6.87 -8.13
N SER A 56 -21.24 7.31 -7.93
CA SER A 56 -20.94 8.73 -7.74
C SER A 56 -20.96 9.54 -9.05
N GLY A 57 -20.91 8.86 -10.19
CA GLY A 57 -20.87 9.52 -11.50
C GLY A 57 -19.66 10.44 -11.64
N GLN A 58 -19.93 11.72 -11.90
CA GLN A 58 -18.87 12.73 -12.02
C GLN A 58 -18.48 13.37 -10.70
N ASP A 59 -19.15 13.03 -9.60
CA ASP A 59 -18.80 13.52 -8.28
C ASP A 59 -17.53 12.79 -7.78
N LEU A 60 -16.43 13.53 -7.70
CA LEU A 60 -15.14 13.05 -7.23
C LEU A 60 -14.89 13.39 -5.76
N SER A 61 -15.85 14.00 -5.08
CA SER A 61 -15.71 14.40 -3.67
C SER A 61 -15.64 13.18 -2.75
N VAL A 62 -14.82 13.30 -1.70
CA VAL A 62 -14.70 12.29 -0.65
C VAL A 62 -15.26 12.75 0.69
N ASP A 63 -15.76 13.97 0.79
CA ASP A 63 -16.12 14.60 2.06
C ASP A 63 -17.10 13.77 2.89
N THR A 64 -18.11 13.18 2.25
CA THR A 64 -19.09 12.33 2.92
C THR A 64 -18.67 10.86 2.99
N LYS A 65 -17.54 10.51 2.37
CA LYS A 65 -17.07 9.12 2.21
C LYS A 65 -15.75 8.86 2.93
N ILE A 66 -15.20 9.89 3.59
CA ILE A 66 -13.83 9.82 4.11
C ILE A 66 -13.63 8.69 5.12
N ASP A 67 -14.61 8.43 5.97
CA ASP A 67 -14.49 7.36 6.97
C ASP A 67 -14.43 5.98 6.30
N LYS A 68 -15.23 5.77 5.26
CA LYS A 68 -15.21 4.51 4.51
C LYS A 68 -13.92 4.36 3.70
N VAL A 69 -13.42 5.45 3.12
CA VAL A 69 -12.12 5.46 2.43
C VAL A 69 -10.99 5.07 3.39
N LYS A 70 -10.99 5.61 4.60
CA LYS A 70 -10.00 5.26 5.63
C LYS A 70 -10.03 3.77 5.96
N GLU A 71 -11.22 3.19 6.16
CA GLU A 71 -11.37 1.78 6.47
C GLU A 71 -10.82 0.89 5.35
N GLU A 72 -11.25 1.12 4.13
CA GLU A 72 -10.87 0.26 3.00
C GLU A 72 -9.40 0.44 2.62
N LEU A 73 -8.88 1.66 2.67
CA LEU A 73 -7.46 1.91 2.45
C LEU A 73 -6.62 1.21 3.51
N ALA A 74 -7.04 1.26 4.78
CA ALA A 74 -6.35 0.58 5.87
C ALA A 74 -6.30 -0.93 5.63
N ASP A 75 -7.40 -1.54 5.17
CA ASP A 75 -7.45 -2.98 4.91
C ASP A 75 -6.51 -3.38 3.76
N VAL A 76 -6.42 -2.58 2.70
CA VAL A 76 -5.44 -2.80 1.62
C VAL A 76 -4.02 -2.81 2.18
N LEU A 77 -3.70 -1.85 3.03
CA LEU A 77 -2.37 -1.74 3.64
C LEU A 77 -2.08 -2.90 4.59
N ILE A 78 -3.05 -3.30 5.41
CA ILE A 78 -2.89 -4.43 6.34
C ILE A 78 -2.49 -5.70 5.58
N TYR A 79 -3.22 -6.09 4.55
CA TYR A 79 -2.88 -7.27 3.77
C TYR A 79 -1.55 -7.13 3.03
N SER A 80 -1.23 -5.92 2.57
CA SER A 80 0.05 -5.64 1.92
C SER A 80 1.22 -5.81 2.89
N PHE A 81 1.09 -5.33 4.13
CA PHE A 81 2.10 -5.51 5.18
C PHE A 81 2.26 -6.98 5.55
N LEU A 82 1.17 -7.73 5.62
CA LEU A 82 1.23 -9.17 5.91
C LEU A 82 1.97 -9.93 4.81
N MET A 83 1.69 -9.61 3.55
CA MET A 83 2.39 -10.22 2.43
C MET A 83 3.90 -9.93 2.48
N ALA A 84 4.26 -8.68 2.69
CA ALA A 84 5.67 -8.29 2.79
C ALA A 84 6.37 -9.02 3.94
N ASN A 85 5.72 -9.11 5.09
CA ASN A 85 6.25 -9.84 6.25
C ASN A 85 6.49 -11.33 5.92
N ASP A 86 5.48 -11.98 5.35
CA ASP A 86 5.54 -13.43 5.09
C ASP A 86 6.57 -13.78 4.01
N LEU A 87 6.85 -12.87 3.09
CA LEU A 87 7.85 -13.03 2.05
C LEU A 87 9.24 -12.49 2.45
N GLY A 88 9.37 -11.93 3.64
CA GLY A 88 10.64 -11.34 4.09
C GLY A 88 11.07 -10.11 3.29
N LEU A 89 10.12 -9.35 2.77
CA LEU A 89 10.39 -8.16 1.96
C LEU A 89 10.39 -6.91 2.83
N PRO A 90 11.50 -6.15 2.89
CA PRO A 90 11.52 -4.87 3.58
C PRO A 90 10.76 -3.83 2.77
N ILE A 91 9.66 -3.33 3.32
CA ILE A 91 8.70 -2.46 2.63
C ILE A 91 9.38 -1.17 2.15
N ASP A 92 10.15 -0.52 3.02
CA ASP A 92 10.85 0.71 2.70
C ASP A 92 11.82 0.52 1.52
N GLU A 93 12.55 -0.59 1.50
CA GLU A 93 13.51 -0.88 0.43
C GLU A 93 12.83 -1.18 -0.91
N ILE A 94 11.78 -2.02 -0.91
CA ILE A 94 11.11 -2.37 -2.16
C ILE A 94 10.39 -1.17 -2.76
N VAL A 95 9.83 -0.29 -1.94
CA VAL A 95 9.18 0.93 -2.41
C VAL A 95 10.22 1.92 -2.95
N LYS A 96 11.32 2.15 -2.23
CA LYS A 96 12.41 3.03 -2.71
C LYS A 96 13.00 2.56 -4.02
N HIS A 97 13.24 1.26 -4.13
CA HIS A 97 13.75 0.66 -5.37
C HIS A 97 12.80 0.93 -6.54
N LYS A 98 11.51 0.75 -6.32
CA LYS A 98 10.51 1.00 -7.37
C LYS A 98 10.41 2.47 -7.74
N LEU A 99 10.53 3.37 -6.77
CA LEU A 99 10.59 4.82 -7.03
C LEU A 99 11.79 5.17 -7.88
N ASP A 100 12.96 4.58 -7.63
CA ASP A 100 14.16 4.81 -8.43
C ASP A 100 13.96 4.33 -9.88
N GLU A 101 13.35 3.17 -10.08
CA GLU A 101 13.01 2.68 -11.43
C GLU A 101 12.03 3.62 -12.13
N ASN A 102 11.03 4.09 -11.42
CA ASN A 102 10.03 5.00 -11.97
C ASN A 102 10.62 6.37 -12.31
N ASP A 103 11.57 6.84 -11.52
CA ASP A 103 12.28 8.09 -11.80
C ASP A 103 13.03 8.00 -13.13
N LYS A 104 13.61 6.86 -13.45
CA LYS A 104 14.25 6.62 -14.73
C LYS A 104 13.27 6.56 -15.90
N LYS A 105 12.09 5.94 -15.69
CA LYS A 105 11.04 5.84 -16.71
C LYS A 105 10.31 7.16 -16.93
N TYR A 106 10.17 7.96 -15.90
CA TYR A 106 9.43 9.21 -15.88
C TYR A 106 10.31 10.38 -15.44
N PRO A 107 11.35 10.74 -16.24
CA PRO A 107 12.18 11.90 -15.88
C PRO A 107 11.31 13.15 -15.74
N VAL A 108 11.60 13.99 -14.77
CA VAL A 108 10.81 15.20 -14.49
C VAL A 108 10.62 16.04 -15.76
N ALA A 109 11.67 16.21 -16.56
CA ALA A 109 11.62 17.01 -17.78
C ALA A 109 10.56 16.52 -18.79
N LYS A 110 10.27 15.21 -18.81
CA LYS A 110 9.29 14.62 -19.75
C LYS A 110 7.92 14.38 -19.12
N ALA A 111 7.89 14.14 -17.83
CA ALA A 111 6.67 13.74 -17.13
C ALA A 111 5.92 14.92 -16.51
N TYR A 112 6.59 16.05 -16.27
CA TYR A 112 5.99 17.18 -15.59
C TYR A 112 4.75 17.70 -16.30
N GLY A 113 3.65 17.73 -15.57
CA GLY A 113 2.39 18.32 -16.05
C GLY A 113 1.59 17.47 -17.03
N ASN A 114 1.96 16.19 -17.23
CA ASN A 114 1.18 15.29 -18.06
C ASN A 114 1.11 13.88 -17.46
N ALA A 115 0.14 13.08 -17.93
CA ALA A 115 -0.08 11.72 -17.45
C ALA A 115 0.27 10.66 -18.51
N LYS A 116 1.16 11.00 -19.44
CA LYS A 116 1.59 10.06 -20.48
C LYS A 116 2.35 8.89 -19.89
N LYS A 117 2.15 7.71 -20.46
CA LYS A 117 2.97 6.56 -20.15
C LYS A 117 4.39 6.78 -20.72
N TYR A 118 5.41 6.24 -20.04
CA TYR A 118 6.81 6.44 -20.45
C TYR A 118 7.09 5.98 -21.89
N THR A 119 6.33 5.01 -22.38
CA THR A 119 6.43 4.53 -23.76
C THR A 119 5.90 5.53 -24.80
N ASP A 120 5.18 6.55 -24.36
CA ASP A 120 4.57 7.57 -25.22
C ASP A 120 5.33 8.91 -25.20
N PHE A 121 6.47 8.94 -24.53
CA PHE A 121 7.33 10.13 -24.51
C PHE A 121 8.05 10.35 -25.84
#